data_35ac97f12a7aed7e98a35abb7b77e8bb
#
_entry.id   35ac97f12a7aed7e98a35abb7b77e8bb
#
_cell.length_a   1.000
_cell.length_b   1.000
_cell.length_c   1.000
_cell.angle_alpha   90.00
_cell.angle_beta   90.00
_cell.angle_gamma   90.00
#
_symmetry.space_group_name_H-M   'P 1'
#
loop_
_entity.id
_entity.type
_entity.pdbx_description
1 polymer ?
#
loop_
_entity_poly.entity_id
_entity_poly.type
_entity_poly.pdbx_seq_one_letter_code
_entity_poly.pdbx_strand_id
1 'polypeptide(L)'
;AHAYQFDDNTATFIVECSQATYDAYGFGEISQQDSVAICEEIFKDHLGGHPLMTNAKHIRGSAWLQFPRVLCEKWSHENVVLLGDASATAHFSIGSGTKLALESAIALAKNIKSHSTLDAAFTNYEEHRRLEVLRLQSAARNSVEWFEDVERYLHLDPVQLNYSMLTRSQ
;
A
#
# COMPACT_ATOMS: atom_id res chain seq x y z
N ALA A 1 9.07 -9.99 -1.00
CA ALA A 1 9.51 -8.84 -0.21
C ALA A 1 9.76 -7.62 -1.09
N HIS A 2 9.58 -6.41 -0.53
CA HIS A 2 9.97 -5.15 -1.14
C HIS A 2 11.16 -4.59 -0.38
N ALA A 3 12.29 -4.45 -1.04
CA ALA A 3 13.52 -3.97 -0.42
C ALA A 3 14.08 -2.78 -1.20
N TYR A 4 14.47 -1.73 -0.46
CA TYR A 4 15.15 -0.58 -1.03
C TYR A 4 16.02 0.11 0.03
N GLN A 5 17.21 0.52 -0.38
CA GLN A 5 18.12 1.27 0.46
C GLN A 5 17.67 2.73 0.56
N PHE A 6 17.71 3.32 1.75
CA PHE A 6 17.36 4.72 1.96
C PHE A 6 18.52 5.54 2.59
N ASP A 7 19.54 4.90 3.11
CA ASP A 7 20.80 5.51 3.50
C ASP A 7 21.97 4.54 3.31
N ASP A 8 23.20 4.95 3.61
CA ASP A 8 24.42 4.17 3.35
C ASP A 8 24.48 2.84 4.11
N ASN A 9 23.73 2.70 5.21
CA ASN A 9 23.81 1.57 6.13
C ASN A 9 22.47 0.88 6.37
N THR A 10 21.37 1.43 5.85
CA THR A 10 20.04 0.98 6.19
C THR A 10 19.16 0.82 4.94
N ALA A 11 18.38 -0.25 4.92
CA ALA A 11 17.38 -0.51 3.91
C ALA A 11 16.01 -0.78 4.55
N THR A 12 14.98 -0.39 3.86
CA THR A 12 13.63 -0.89 4.15
C THR A 12 13.50 -2.29 3.60
N PHE A 13 12.91 -3.21 4.39
CA PHE A 13 12.60 -4.56 3.98
C PHE A 13 11.17 -4.90 4.42
N ILE A 14 10.24 -4.90 3.49
CA ILE A 14 8.83 -5.16 3.76
C ILE A 14 8.51 -6.57 3.30
N VAL A 15 8.11 -7.43 4.24
CA VAL A 15 7.61 -8.77 3.93
C VAL A 15 6.11 -8.71 3.76
N GLU A 16 5.63 -9.22 2.64
CA GLU A 16 4.21 -9.31 2.30
C GLU A 16 3.86 -10.77 2.02
N CYS A 17 2.73 -11.22 2.52
CA CYS A 17 2.22 -12.55 2.24
C CYS A 17 0.69 -12.57 2.20
N SER A 18 0.12 -13.60 1.57
CA SER A 18 -1.32 -13.84 1.60
C SER A 18 -1.80 -14.23 3.00
N GLN A 19 -3.09 -14.09 3.27
CA GLN A 19 -3.68 -14.54 4.53
C GLN A 19 -3.42 -16.04 4.76
N ALA A 20 -3.52 -16.86 3.71
CA ALA A 20 -3.25 -18.29 3.80
C ALA A 20 -1.82 -18.60 4.25
N THR A 21 -0.83 -17.86 3.74
CA THR A 21 0.56 -17.99 4.16
C THR A 21 0.75 -17.51 5.61
N TYR A 22 0.16 -16.38 5.97
CA TYR A 22 0.17 -15.87 7.33
C TYR A 22 -0.35 -16.89 8.35
N ASP A 23 -1.48 -17.51 8.06
CA ASP A 23 -2.10 -18.52 8.91
C ASP A 23 -1.26 -19.82 8.96
N ALA A 24 -0.70 -20.26 7.84
CA ALA A 24 0.12 -21.46 7.76
C ALA A 24 1.42 -21.35 8.59
N TYR A 25 2.01 -20.15 8.70
CA TYR A 25 3.16 -19.91 9.56
C TYR A 25 2.79 -19.59 11.02
N GLY A 26 1.49 -19.42 11.32
CA GLY A 26 1.02 -19.07 12.67
C GLY A 26 1.45 -17.68 13.14
N PHE A 27 1.70 -16.75 12.23
CA PHE A 27 2.19 -15.41 12.57
C PHE A 27 1.30 -14.61 13.52
N GLY A 28 0.02 -14.97 13.65
CA GLY A 28 -0.89 -14.35 14.61
C GLY A 28 -0.73 -14.84 16.04
N GLU A 29 -0.07 -15.97 16.25
CA GLU A 29 0.03 -16.65 17.55
C GLU A 29 1.44 -16.62 18.14
N ILE A 30 2.45 -16.26 17.37
CA ILE A 30 3.86 -16.21 17.77
C ILE A 30 4.29 -14.79 18.15
N SER A 31 5.44 -14.69 18.84
CA SER A 31 6.00 -13.39 19.18
C SER A 31 6.54 -12.64 17.95
N GLN A 32 6.69 -11.31 18.07
CA GLN A 32 7.35 -10.52 17.02
C GLN A 32 8.77 -11.01 16.72
N GLN A 33 9.51 -11.43 17.73
CA GLN A 33 10.87 -11.95 17.59
C GLN A 33 10.88 -13.27 16.81
N ASP A 34 9.94 -14.17 17.09
CA ASP A 34 9.82 -15.42 16.34
C ASP A 34 9.40 -15.15 14.89
N SER A 35 8.49 -14.20 14.66
CA SER A 35 8.12 -13.76 13.30
C SER A 35 9.33 -13.21 12.54
N VAL A 36 10.15 -12.38 13.17
CA VAL A 36 11.39 -11.85 12.57
C VAL A 36 12.35 -12.99 12.25
N ALA A 37 12.58 -13.92 13.17
CA ALA A 37 13.47 -15.06 12.97
C ALA A 37 13.03 -15.96 11.80
N ILE A 38 11.72 -16.19 11.65
CA ILE A 38 11.17 -16.93 10.50
C ILE A 38 11.43 -16.17 9.20
N CYS A 39 11.20 -14.86 9.16
CA CYS A 39 11.47 -14.05 7.99
C CYS A 39 12.97 -14.02 7.63
N GLU A 40 13.85 -13.92 8.63
CA GLU A 40 15.29 -14.00 8.43
C GLU A 40 15.73 -15.34 7.82
N GLU A 41 15.16 -16.45 8.27
CA GLU A 41 15.45 -17.77 7.70
C GLU A 41 14.94 -17.88 6.24
N ILE A 42 13.72 -17.38 5.95
CA ILE A 42 13.16 -17.40 4.60
C ILE A 42 14.03 -16.58 3.63
N PHE A 43 14.53 -15.43 4.06
CA PHE A 43 15.25 -14.48 3.20
C PHE A 43 16.77 -14.48 3.42
N LYS A 44 17.34 -15.45 4.14
CA LYS A 44 18.76 -15.50 4.52
C LYS A 44 19.74 -15.28 3.37
N ASP A 45 19.44 -15.84 2.20
CA ASP A 45 20.29 -15.73 1.01
C ASP A 45 20.29 -14.32 0.40
N HIS A 46 19.33 -13.48 0.78
CA HIS A 46 19.15 -12.10 0.31
C HIS A 46 19.55 -11.06 1.35
N LEU A 47 19.63 -11.45 2.62
CA LEU A 47 19.96 -10.53 3.72
C LEU A 47 21.45 -10.33 3.91
N GLY A 48 22.32 -11.16 3.29
CA GLY A 48 23.77 -11.02 3.41
C GLY A 48 24.29 -11.11 4.86
N GLY A 49 23.57 -11.79 5.76
CA GLY A 49 23.87 -11.88 7.19
C GLY A 49 23.44 -10.68 8.03
N HIS A 50 22.76 -9.71 7.45
CA HIS A 50 22.19 -8.58 8.18
C HIS A 50 20.87 -8.96 8.85
N PRO A 51 20.64 -8.55 10.12
CA PRO A 51 19.39 -8.83 10.81
C PRO A 51 18.26 -7.94 10.30
N LEU A 52 17.02 -8.46 10.36
CA LEU A 52 15.83 -7.64 10.20
C LEU A 52 15.53 -6.89 11.50
N MET A 53 15.36 -5.59 11.40
CA MET A 53 14.98 -4.73 12.52
C MET A 53 13.47 -4.47 12.49
N THR A 54 12.84 -4.49 13.64
CA THR A 54 11.45 -4.05 13.78
C THR A 54 11.37 -2.74 14.56
N ASN A 55 10.64 -1.78 14.05
CA ASN A 55 10.27 -0.55 14.77
C ASN A 55 8.92 -0.66 15.48
N ALA A 56 8.35 -1.85 15.50
CA ALA A 56 7.01 -2.11 16.04
C ALA A 56 6.95 -2.19 17.59
N LYS A 57 8.06 -1.88 18.32
CA LYS A 57 8.12 -1.93 19.79
C LYS A 57 7.04 -1.10 20.51
N HIS A 58 6.52 -0.08 19.86
CA HIS A 58 5.46 0.80 20.35
C HIS A 58 4.07 0.45 19.80
N ILE A 59 3.98 -0.54 18.91
CA ILE A 59 2.70 -1.03 18.37
C ILE A 59 2.24 -2.20 19.25
N ARG A 60 1.05 -2.10 19.81
CA ARG A 60 0.45 -3.21 20.56
C ARG A 60 -0.03 -4.28 19.58
N GLY A 61 0.39 -5.52 19.77
CA GLY A 61 0.01 -6.67 18.96
C GLY A 61 1.09 -7.13 18.00
N SER A 62 0.68 -7.75 16.90
CA SER A 62 1.58 -8.26 15.86
C SER A 62 2.28 -7.14 15.10
N ALA A 63 3.52 -7.36 14.65
CA ALA A 63 4.20 -6.50 13.69
C ALA A 63 3.57 -6.58 12.29
N TRP A 64 2.72 -7.55 12.06
CA TRP A 64 1.97 -7.72 10.82
C TRP A 64 0.76 -6.78 10.79
N LEU A 65 0.60 -6.09 9.68
CA LEU A 65 -0.49 -5.14 9.45
C LEU A 65 -1.32 -5.60 8.25
N GLN A 66 -2.63 -5.59 8.41
CA GLN A 66 -3.54 -5.70 7.28
C GLN A 66 -3.80 -4.29 6.72
N PHE A 67 -3.89 -4.19 5.40
CA PHE A 67 -4.20 -2.95 4.71
C PHE A 67 -5.62 -2.99 4.15
N PRO A 68 -6.64 -2.64 4.95
CA PRO A 68 -8.01 -2.63 4.47
C PRO A 68 -8.18 -1.57 3.38
N ARG A 69 -8.91 -1.94 2.34
CA ARG A 69 -9.34 -0.98 1.34
C ARG A 69 -10.45 -0.10 1.91
N VAL A 70 -10.17 1.17 2.04
CA VAL A 70 -11.16 2.17 2.43
C VAL A 70 -11.61 2.92 1.18
N LEU A 71 -12.91 3.15 1.06
CA LEU A 71 -13.51 4.07 0.10
C LEU A 71 -14.81 4.60 0.72
N CYS A 72 -14.81 5.86 1.13
CA CYS A 72 -15.99 6.50 1.67
C CYS A 72 -17.00 6.79 0.55
N GLU A 73 -18.29 6.57 0.84
CA GLU A 73 -19.37 6.86 -0.12
C GLU A 73 -19.55 8.35 -0.35
N LYS A 74 -19.38 9.14 0.73
CA LYS A 74 -19.41 10.61 0.71
C LYS A 74 -18.13 11.14 1.30
N TRP A 75 -17.55 12.16 0.66
CA TRP A 75 -16.31 12.79 1.11
C TRP A 75 -16.52 14.12 1.82
N SER A 76 -17.75 14.65 1.79
CA SER A 76 -18.07 15.92 2.45
C SER A 76 -19.39 15.85 3.20
N HIS A 77 -19.45 16.62 4.30
CA HIS A 77 -20.65 16.85 5.08
C HIS A 77 -20.58 18.25 5.71
N GLU A 78 -21.55 19.10 5.42
CA GLU A 78 -21.55 20.50 5.85
C GLU A 78 -20.23 21.21 5.49
N ASN A 79 -19.44 21.63 6.48
CA ASN A 79 -18.16 22.31 6.33
C ASN A 79 -16.94 21.38 6.54
N VAL A 80 -17.15 20.06 6.59
CA VAL A 80 -16.10 19.05 6.72
C VAL A 80 -15.92 18.32 5.40
N VAL A 81 -14.66 18.12 4.99
CA VAL A 81 -14.30 17.35 3.78
C VAL A 81 -13.16 16.40 4.07
N LEU A 82 -13.28 15.17 3.55
CA LEU A 82 -12.25 14.14 3.66
C LEU A 82 -11.20 14.30 2.57
N LEU A 83 -9.95 13.99 2.92
CA LEU A 83 -8.80 14.11 2.03
C LEU A 83 -7.83 12.93 2.26
N GLY A 84 -7.18 12.48 1.19
CA GLY A 84 -6.19 11.41 1.26
C GLY A 84 -6.76 10.12 1.84
N ASP A 85 -6.02 9.46 2.72
CA ASP A 85 -6.42 8.17 3.30
C ASP A 85 -7.73 8.23 4.10
N ALA A 86 -8.12 9.41 4.59
CA ALA A 86 -9.42 9.59 5.24
C ALA A 86 -10.60 9.42 4.28
N SER A 87 -10.42 9.69 3.00
CA SER A 87 -11.46 9.50 1.96
C SER A 87 -11.36 8.16 1.28
N ALA A 88 -10.15 7.70 0.98
CA ALA A 88 -9.88 6.44 0.32
C ALA A 88 -8.41 6.03 0.48
N THR A 89 -8.16 4.73 0.68
CA THR A 89 -6.81 4.18 0.74
C THR A 89 -6.45 3.45 -0.54
N ALA A 90 -5.17 3.43 -0.89
CA ALA A 90 -4.61 2.57 -1.93
C ALA A 90 -3.54 1.66 -1.33
N HIS A 91 -3.43 0.42 -1.85
CA HIS A 91 -2.41 -0.50 -1.38
C HIS A 91 -1.01 0.04 -1.71
N PHE A 92 -0.06 -0.15 -0.79
CA PHE A 92 1.30 0.41 -0.88
C PHE A 92 2.12 -0.13 -2.06
N SER A 93 1.76 -1.31 -2.61
CA SER A 93 2.49 -2.00 -3.70
C SER A 93 2.70 -1.17 -4.97
N ILE A 94 1.92 -0.11 -5.16
CA ILE A 94 2.10 0.83 -6.29
C ILE A 94 2.75 2.16 -5.89
N GLY A 95 3.09 2.36 -4.60
CA GLY A 95 3.83 3.53 -4.11
C GLY A 95 3.13 4.88 -4.31
N SER A 96 1.80 4.92 -4.46
CA SER A 96 1.08 6.12 -4.91
C SER A 96 0.24 6.82 -3.84
N GLY A 97 0.20 6.34 -2.59
CA GLY A 97 -0.66 6.91 -1.53
C GLY A 97 -0.37 8.38 -1.27
N THR A 98 0.90 8.73 -1.02
CA THR A 98 1.31 10.13 -0.78
C THR A 98 1.01 11.04 -1.98
N LYS A 99 1.31 10.57 -3.20
CA LYS A 99 0.99 11.31 -4.43
C LYS A 99 -0.51 11.58 -4.52
N LEU A 100 -1.34 10.58 -4.27
CA LEU A 100 -2.79 10.69 -4.30
C LEU A 100 -3.30 11.72 -3.29
N ALA A 101 -2.76 11.73 -2.07
CA ALA A 101 -3.11 12.70 -1.04
C ALA A 101 -2.73 14.14 -1.42
N LEU A 102 -1.53 14.34 -1.97
CA LEU A 102 -1.07 15.65 -2.47
C LEU A 102 -1.93 16.16 -3.63
N GLU A 103 -2.25 15.31 -4.60
CA GLU A 103 -3.13 15.67 -5.71
C GLU A 103 -4.54 16.01 -5.23
N SER A 104 -5.05 15.30 -4.21
CA SER A 104 -6.34 15.60 -3.62
C SER A 104 -6.32 16.95 -2.89
N ALA A 105 -5.25 17.28 -2.17
CA ALA A 105 -5.08 18.59 -1.53
C ALA A 105 -5.06 19.74 -2.54
N ILE A 106 -4.32 19.56 -3.64
CA ILE A 106 -4.25 20.54 -4.73
C ILE A 106 -5.62 20.73 -5.39
N ALA A 107 -6.33 19.64 -5.65
CA ALA A 107 -7.66 19.68 -6.26
C ALA A 107 -8.67 20.38 -5.34
N LEU A 108 -8.67 20.06 -4.04
CA LEU A 108 -9.54 20.71 -3.07
C LEU A 108 -9.28 22.23 -3.00
N ALA A 109 -8.02 22.63 -2.88
CA ALA A 109 -7.64 24.05 -2.84
C ALA A 109 -8.06 24.81 -4.10
N LYS A 110 -7.93 24.20 -5.28
CA LYS A 110 -8.39 24.78 -6.55
C LYS A 110 -9.92 24.95 -6.57
N ASN A 111 -10.66 23.92 -6.12
CA ASN A 111 -12.13 23.97 -6.09
C ASN A 111 -12.64 25.04 -5.12
N ILE A 112 -12.07 25.15 -3.92
CA ILE A 112 -12.43 26.21 -2.96
C ILE A 112 -12.20 27.60 -3.56
N LYS A 113 -11.14 27.78 -4.33
CA LYS A 113 -10.83 29.07 -4.98
C LYS A 113 -11.77 29.42 -6.14
N SER A 114 -12.28 28.43 -6.86
CA SER A 114 -13.01 28.62 -8.11
C SER A 114 -14.52 28.60 -7.97
N HIS A 115 -15.05 28.21 -6.81
CA HIS A 115 -16.48 28.15 -6.56
C HIS A 115 -16.93 29.18 -5.52
N SER A 116 -18.15 29.67 -5.66
CA SER A 116 -18.70 30.69 -4.76
C SER A 116 -19.23 30.14 -3.43
N THR A 117 -19.43 28.82 -3.35
CA THR A 117 -19.90 28.14 -2.12
C THR A 117 -19.05 26.91 -1.83
N LEU A 118 -18.92 26.54 -0.56
CA LEU A 118 -18.20 25.34 -0.15
C LEU A 118 -18.90 24.08 -0.66
N ASP A 119 -20.20 24.04 -0.68
CA ASP A 119 -20.98 22.90 -1.18
C ASP A 119 -20.65 22.60 -2.64
N ALA A 120 -20.67 23.62 -3.51
CA ALA A 120 -20.29 23.44 -4.92
C ALA A 120 -18.81 23.04 -5.07
N ALA A 121 -17.93 23.61 -4.26
CA ALA A 121 -16.50 23.27 -4.26
C ALA A 121 -16.26 21.82 -3.87
N PHE A 122 -16.91 21.35 -2.82
CA PHE A 122 -16.76 19.98 -2.31
C PHE A 122 -17.38 18.95 -3.24
N THR A 123 -18.56 19.22 -3.79
CA THR A 123 -19.20 18.36 -4.78
C THR A 123 -18.29 18.17 -5.99
N ASN A 124 -17.79 19.25 -6.58
CA ASN A 124 -16.93 19.18 -7.75
C ASN A 124 -15.58 18.49 -7.45
N TYR A 125 -15.01 18.76 -6.27
CA TYR A 125 -13.81 18.06 -5.78
C TYR A 125 -14.04 16.54 -5.69
N GLU A 126 -15.12 16.11 -5.04
CA GLU A 126 -15.44 14.70 -4.85
C GLU A 126 -15.65 13.99 -6.19
N GLU A 127 -16.48 14.54 -7.08
CA GLU A 127 -16.79 13.96 -8.38
C GLU A 127 -15.53 13.67 -9.20
N HIS A 128 -14.63 14.63 -9.30
CA HIS A 128 -13.41 14.49 -10.10
C HIS A 128 -12.38 13.58 -9.43
N ARG A 129 -12.13 13.76 -8.13
CA ARG A 129 -11.09 12.99 -7.44
C ARG A 129 -11.47 11.55 -7.20
N ARG A 130 -12.74 11.29 -6.96
CA ARG A 130 -13.24 9.93 -6.75
C ARG A 130 -12.94 9.02 -7.95
N LEU A 131 -13.10 9.52 -9.16
CA LEU A 131 -12.80 8.75 -10.36
C LEU A 131 -11.31 8.38 -10.44
N GLU A 132 -10.42 9.34 -10.17
CA GLU A 132 -8.97 9.10 -10.17
C GLU A 132 -8.55 8.11 -9.07
N VAL A 133 -9.15 8.24 -7.90
CA VAL A 133 -8.91 7.31 -6.77
C VAL A 133 -9.37 5.89 -7.13
N LEU A 134 -10.54 5.72 -7.74
CA LEU A 134 -11.03 4.41 -8.16
C LEU A 134 -10.13 3.76 -9.20
N ARG A 135 -9.61 4.52 -10.16
CA ARG A 135 -8.62 4.04 -11.13
C ARG A 135 -7.35 3.54 -10.44
N LEU A 136 -6.86 4.33 -9.49
CA LEU A 136 -5.66 3.96 -8.74
C LEU A 136 -5.88 2.74 -7.85
N GLN A 137 -7.02 2.65 -7.18
CA GLN A 137 -7.39 1.47 -6.39
C GLN A 137 -7.50 0.21 -7.26
N SER A 138 -8.00 0.32 -8.48
CA SER A 138 -8.05 -0.79 -9.43
C SER A 138 -6.64 -1.24 -9.83
N ALA A 139 -5.76 -0.30 -10.17
CA ALA A 139 -4.37 -0.59 -10.49
C ALA A 139 -3.62 -1.23 -9.29
N ALA A 140 -3.86 -0.73 -8.08
CA ALA A 140 -3.29 -1.29 -6.85
C ALA A 140 -3.78 -2.73 -6.60
N ARG A 141 -5.06 -2.99 -6.84
CA ARG A 141 -5.63 -4.32 -6.72
C ARG A 141 -4.97 -5.30 -7.70
N ASN A 142 -4.84 -4.94 -8.98
CA ASN A 142 -4.16 -5.77 -9.97
C ASN A 142 -2.72 -6.09 -9.52
N SER A 143 -2.03 -5.11 -8.93
CA SER A 143 -0.67 -5.30 -8.40
C SER A 143 -0.63 -6.29 -7.24
N VAL A 144 -1.58 -6.21 -6.30
CA VAL A 144 -1.68 -7.16 -5.17
C VAL A 144 -1.96 -8.56 -5.68
N GLU A 145 -2.97 -8.72 -6.53
CA GLU A 145 -3.33 -10.01 -7.13
C GLU A 145 -2.15 -10.64 -7.89
N TRP A 146 -1.33 -9.82 -8.56
CA TRP A 146 -0.12 -10.32 -9.24
C TRP A 146 0.90 -10.89 -8.24
N PHE A 147 1.15 -10.22 -7.11
CA PHE A 147 2.08 -10.69 -6.10
C PHE A 147 1.56 -11.89 -5.32
N GLU A 148 0.28 -11.91 -4.98
CA GLU A 148 -0.34 -13.04 -4.27
C GLU A 148 -0.39 -14.32 -5.11
N ASP A 149 -0.54 -14.18 -6.44
CA ASP A 149 -0.58 -15.28 -7.40
C ASP A 149 0.73 -15.43 -8.20
N VAL A 150 1.87 -15.02 -7.66
CA VAL A 150 3.16 -15.00 -8.37
C VAL A 150 3.57 -16.36 -8.93
N GLU A 151 3.14 -17.46 -8.33
CA GLU A 151 3.38 -18.83 -8.85
C GLU A 151 2.94 -18.99 -10.30
N ARG A 152 1.89 -18.29 -10.73
CA ARG A 152 1.39 -18.31 -12.11
C ARG A 152 2.41 -17.83 -13.13
N TYR A 153 3.40 -17.08 -12.69
CA TYR A 153 4.39 -16.41 -13.55
C TYR A 153 5.79 -17.01 -13.43
N LEU A 154 6.06 -17.93 -12.49
CA LEU A 154 7.38 -18.49 -12.25
C LEU A 154 7.90 -19.37 -13.41
N HIS A 155 7.02 -19.81 -14.31
CA HIS A 155 7.40 -20.56 -15.51
C HIS A 155 7.89 -19.65 -16.66
N LEU A 156 7.72 -18.34 -16.55
CA LEU A 156 8.15 -17.37 -17.55
C LEU A 156 9.67 -17.20 -17.51
N ASP A 157 10.27 -16.92 -18.67
CA ASP A 157 11.67 -16.51 -18.69
C ASP A 157 11.88 -15.16 -17.98
N PRO A 158 13.11 -14.81 -17.59
CA PRO A 158 13.36 -13.57 -16.80
C PRO A 158 12.89 -12.28 -17.47
N VAL A 159 12.90 -12.19 -18.80
CA VAL A 159 12.44 -11.00 -19.54
C VAL A 159 10.92 -10.91 -19.48
N GLN A 160 10.24 -12.02 -19.74
CA GLN A 160 8.79 -12.10 -19.67
C GLN A 160 8.27 -11.85 -18.25
N LEU A 161 8.93 -12.42 -17.22
CA LEU A 161 8.59 -12.21 -15.83
C LEU A 161 8.73 -10.73 -15.44
N ASN A 162 9.84 -10.09 -15.81
CA ASN A 162 10.06 -8.67 -15.57
C ASN A 162 9.01 -7.80 -16.28
N TYR A 163 8.68 -8.12 -17.53
CA TYR A 163 7.65 -7.40 -18.27
C TYR A 163 6.28 -7.54 -17.58
N SER A 164 5.89 -8.75 -17.19
CA SER A 164 4.65 -9.01 -16.44
C SER A 164 4.63 -8.21 -15.13
N MET A 165 5.74 -8.21 -14.38
CA MET A 165 5.86 -7.46 -13.13
C MET A 165 5.73 -5.93 -13.36
N LEU A 166 6.35 -5.39 -14.41
CA LEU A 166 6.31 -3.94 -14.71
C LEU A 166 4.92 -3.48 -15.18
N THR A 167 4.14 -4.36 -15.79
CA THR A 167 2.80 -4.05 -16.32
C THR A 167 1.66 -4.49 -15.41
N ARG A 168 1.93 -5.04 -14.24
CA ARG A 168 0.94 -5.64 -13.32
C ARG A 168 -0.17 -4.70 -12.86
N SER A 169 0.07 -3.41 -12.88
CA SER A 169 -0.87 -2.38 -12.42
C SER A 169 -1.59 -1.63 -13.55
N GLN A 170 -1.51 -2.15 -14.77
CA GLN A 170 -2.19 -1.58 -15.94
C GLN A 170 -3.61 -2.14 -16.12
#